data_e06be8ea14b0f16d8a82983698dac42b
#
_entry.id   e06be8ea14b0f16d8a82983698dac42b
#
_cell.length_a   1.000
_cell.length_b   1.000
_cell.length_c   1.000
_cell.angle_alpha   90.00
_cell.angle_beta   90.00
_cell.angle_gamma   90.00
#
_symmetry.space_group_name_H-M   'P 1'
#
loop_
_entity.id
_entity.type
_entity.pdbx_description
1 polymer ?
#
loop_
_entity_poly.entity_id
_entity_poly.type
_entity_poly.pdbx_seq_one_letter_code
_entity_poly.pdbx_strand_id
1 'polypeptide(L)'
;MSGIYRVDVEMTAPVYDTEVTGRVIDAVANIFPNADIEEEFGEIRGETHALDHFSELLHRQEILDTARGEFFSNREGDTFTFALKKQAAFEDHVNFSVGEPDELGEIAVRV
;
A
#
# COMPACT_ATOMS: atom_id res chain seq x y z
N MET A 1 -14.34 -5.49 24.86
CA MET A 1 -13.95 -5.39 24.27
C MET A 1 -13.90 -5.52 23.55
N SER A 2 -14.19 -5.20 23.69
CA SER A 2 -13.98 -5.11 22.87
C SER A 2 -13.89 -5.53 21.89
N GLY A 3 -14.99 -5.54 21.38
CA GLY A 3 -14.84 -6.12 20.12
C GLY A 3 -13.63 -5.57 19.47
N ILE A 4 -12.74 -6.38 19.32
CA ILE A 4 -11.48 -5.95 18.80
C ILE A 4 -11.50 -6.20 17.31
N TYR A 5 -11.45 -5.12 16.56
CA TYR A 5 -11.28 -5.23 15.12
C TYR A 5 -9.82 -5.46 14.84
N ARG A 6 -9.54 -6.61 14.28
CA ARG A 6 -8.21 -6.90 13.82
C ARG A 6 -8.17 -6.73 12.32
N VAL A 7 -7.27 -5.89 11.86
CA VAL A 7 -7.03 -5.66 10.45
C VAL A 7 -5.72 -6.33 10.09
N ASP A 8 -5.75 -7.19 9.08
CA ASP A 8 -4.56 -7.81 8.55
C ASP A 8 -4.31 -7.20 7.18
N VAL A 9 -3.19 -6.54 7.02
CA VAL A 9 -2.82 -5.86 5.79
C VAL A 9 -1.55 -6.46 5.22
N GLU A 10 -1.61 -6.89 3.98
CA GLU A 10 -0.45 -7.41 3.27
C GLU A 10 -0.17 -6.51 2.08
N MET A 11 1.11 -6.24 1.84
CA MET A 11 1.51 -5.45 0.69
C MET A 11 2.73 -6.08 0.02
N THR A 12 2.78 -5.98 -1.30
CA THR A 12 3.93 -6.45 -2.09
C THR A 12 4.29 -5.39 -3.11
N ALA A 13 5.57 -5.25 -3.39
CA ALA A 13 6.05 -4.34 -4.41
C ALA A 13 7.24 -4.97 -5.14
N PRO A 14 7.28 -4.87 -6.47
CA PRO A 14 8.43 -5.38 -7.20
C PRO A 14 9.65 -4.52 -6.97
N VAL A 15 10.83 -5.12 -7.04
CA VAL A 15 12.10 -4.41 -7.03
C VAL A 15 12.78 -4.74 -8.35
N TYR A 16 12.87 -3.75 -9.22
CA TYR A 16 13.50 -3.94 -10.52
C TYR A 16 15.02 -3.81 -10.41
N ASP A 17 15.73 -4.30 -11.42
CA ASP A 17 17.19 -4.30 -11.41
C ASP A 17 17.79 -2.91 -11.27
N THR A 18 17.08 -1.89 -11.75
CA THR A 18 17.52 -0.50 -11.68
C THR A 18 17.21 0.16 -10.33
N GLU A 19 16.53 -0.55 -9.44
CA GLU A 19 16.12 0.01 -8.16
C GLU A 19 16.97 -0.53 -7.01
N VAL A 20 17.15 0.31 -6.00
CA VAL A 20 17.79 -0.09 -4.75
C VAL A 20 16.70 -0.60 -3.80
N THR A 21 16.84 -1.83 -3.35
CA THR A 21 15.84 -2.47 -2.48
C THR A 21 15.47 -1.63 -1.27
N GLY A 22 16.46 -1.05 -0.60
CA GLY A 22 16.21 -0.22 0.58
C GLY A 22 15.31 0.98 0.30
N ARG A 23 15.39 1.55 -0.89
CA ARG A 23 14.53 2.67 -1.27
C ARG A 23 13.10 2.22 -1.52
N VAL A 24 12.91 1.03 -2.08
CA VAL A 24 11.57 0.48 -2.27
C VAL A 24 10.94 0.17 -0.91
N ILE A 25 11.72 -0.36 0.03
CA ILE A 25 11.27 -0.57 1.41
C ILE A 25 10.85 0.77 2.03
N ASP A 26 11.64 1.81 1.84
CA ASP A 26 11.30 3.14 2.36
C ASP A 26 9.99 3.67 1.76
N ALA A 27 9.76 3.43 0.48
CA ALA A 27 8.52 3.86 -0.17
C ALA A 27 7.30 3.21 0.48
N VAL A 28 7.37 1.90 0.73
CA VAL A 28 6.28 1.19 1.40
C VAL A 28 6.14 1.68 2.84
N ALA A 29 7.24 1.89 3.54
CA ALA A 29 7.23 2.38 4.91
C ALA A 29 6.68 3.81 5.03
N ASN A 30 6.80 4.62 3.98
CA ASN A 30 6.22 5.96 3.96
C ASN A 30 4.69 5.90 4.08
N ILE A 31 4.09 4.86 3.55
CA ILE A 31 2.64 4.66 3.58
C ILE A 31 2.23 3.81 4.79
N PHE A 32 3.01 2.79 5.10
CA PHE A 32 2.75 1.85 6.19
C PHE A 32 3.97 1.77 7.10
N PRO A 33 4.18 2.78 7.97
CA PRO A 33 5.41 2.86 8.78
C PRO A 33 5.59 1.75 9.80
N ASN A 34 4.50 1.08 10.18
CA ASN A 34 4.57 0.00 11.16
C ASN A 34 4.64 -1.38 10.51
N ALA A 35 4.81 -1.45 9.20
CA ALA A 35 4.86 -2.73 8.50
C ALA A 35 6.17 -3.46 8.76
N ASP A 36 6.06 -4.77 8.95
CA ASP A 36 7.22 -5.65 8.94
C ASP A 36 7.49 -6.02 7.50
N ILE A 37 8.61 -5.58 6.98
CA ILE A 37 8.94 -5.74 5.57
C ILE A 37 10.10 -6.69 5.39
N GLU A 38 9.92 -7.68 4.52
CA GLU A 38 10.95 -8.65 4.17
C GLU A 38 11.27 -8.55 2.69
N GLU A 39 12.54 -8.75 2.37
CA GLU A 39 12.99 -8.83 1.00
C GLU A 39 12.87 -10.26 0.52
N GLU A 40 12.21 -10.44 -0.61
CA GLU A 40 12.14 -11.72 -1.28
C GLU A 40 12.72 -11.55 -2.69
N PHE A 41 12.81 -12.62 -3.42
CA PHE A 41 13.44 -12.61 -4.72
C PHE A 41 12.69 -11.71 -5.69
N GLY A 42 13.27 -10.56 -6.02
CA GLY A 42 12.67 -9.63 -6.98
C GLY A 42 11.51 -8.80 -6.45
N GLU A 43 11.22 -8.89 -5.15
CA GLU A 43 10.14 -8.12 -4.55
C GLU A 43 10.36 -7.91 -3.07
N ILE A 44 9.61 -7.02 -2.49
CA ILE A 44 9.49 -6.92 -1.05
C ILE A 44 8.06 -7.25 -0.67
N ARG A 45 7.91 -7.80 0.54
CA ARG A 45 6.62 -8.17 1.09
C ARG A 45 6.52 -7.63 2.51
N GLY A 46 5.40 -7.01 2.82
CA GLY A 46 5.18 -6.44 4.14
C GLY A 46 3.85 -6.86 4.73
N GLU A 47 3.76 -6.75 6.04
CA GLU A 47 2.53 -6.99 6.79
C GLU A 47 2.40 -5.95 7.88
N THR A 48 1.17 -5.51 8.13
CA THR A 48 0.89 -4.65 9.25
C THR A 48 -0.53 -4.89 9.74
N HIS A 49 -0.81 -4.45 10.96
CA HIS A 49 -2.14 -4.49 11.54
C HIS A 49 -2.66 -3.08 11.83
N ALA A 50 -1.97 -2.08 11.35
CA ALA A 50 -2.32 -0.68 11.60
C ALA A 50 -2.46 0.08 10.29
N LEU A 51 -3.55 0.83 10.15
CA LEU A 51 -3.82 1.66 8.99
C LEU A 51 -3.88 3.14 9.36
N ASP A 52 -3.43 3.50 10.55
CA ASP A 52 -3.56 4.87 11.05
C ASP A 52 -2.88 5.90 10.15
N HIS A 53 -1.65 5.64 9.78
CA HIS A 53 -0.90 6.57 8.94
C HIS A 53 -1.47 6.63 7.53
N PHE A 54 -1.86 5.50 6.98
CA PHE A 54 -2.49 5.45 5.67
C PHE A 54 -3.80 6.27 5.66
N SER A 55 -4.62 6.09 6.71
CA SER A 55 -5.85 6.86 6.86
C SER A 55 -5.56 8.36 6.98
N GLU A 56 -4.53 8.72 7.74
CA GLU A 56 -4.12 10.11 7.87
C GLU A 56 -3.72 10.72 6.53
N LEU A 57 -3.00 9.97 5.71
CA LEU A 57 -2.62 10.43 4.38
C LEU A 57 -3.84 10.64 3.48
N LEU A 58 -4.82 9.75 3.54
CA LEU A 58 -6.05 9.89 2.77
C LEU A 58 -6.80 11.16 3.15
N HIS A 59 -6.85 11.47 4.43
CA HIS A 59 -7.50 12.69 4.91
C HIS A 59 -6.70 13.93 4.53
N ARG A 60 -5.39 13.88 4.69
CA ARG A 60 -4.51 15.01 4.38
C ARG A 60 -4.55 15.37 2.90
N GLN A 61 -4.61 14.36 2.03
CA GLN A 61 -4.65 14.57 0.59
C GLN A 61 -6.07 14.80 0.07
N GLU A 62 -7.08 14.71 0.93
CA GLU A 62 -8.48 14.89 0.55
C GLU A 62 -8.93 13.93 -0.55
N ILE A 63 -8.49 12.69 -0.47
CA ILE A 63 -8.82 11.66 -1.47
C ILE A 63 -9.63 10.51 -0.88
N LEU A 64 -10.33 10.75 0.21
CA LEU A 64 -11.10 9.71 0.89
C LEU A 64 -12.19 9.12 0.00
N ASP A 65 -12.85 9.94 -0.81
CA ASP A 65 -13.89 9.45 -1.72
C ASP A 65 -13.30 8.56 -2.81
N THR A 66 -12.13 8.93 -3.33
CA THR A 66 -11.42 8.11 -4.30
C THR A 66 -11.05 6.77 -3.68
N ALA A 67 -10.55 6.80 -2.45
CA ALA A 67 -10.17 5.58 -1.74
C ALA A 67 -11.38 4.66 -1.56
N ARG A 68 -12.51 5.20 -1.15
CA ARG A 68 -13.72 4.42 -0.98
C ARG A 68 -14.15 3.77 -2.29
N GLY A 69 -14.08 4.50 -3.39
CA GLY A 69 -14.40 3.97 -4.71
C GLY A 69 -13.53 2.79 -5.06
N GLU A 70 -12.22 2.89 -4.81
CA GLU A 70 -11.29 1.81 -5.09
C GLU A 70 -11.53 0.60 -4.19
N PHE A 71 -11.81 0.83 -2.92
CA PHE A 71 -12.06 -0.26 -1.98
C PHE A 71 -13.32 -1.04 -2.38
N PHE A 72 -14.40 -0.35 -2.71
CA PHE A 72 -15.64 -1.01 -3.10
C PHE A 72 -15.56 -1.67 -4.46
N SER A 73 -14.85 -1.07 -5.40
CA SER A 73 -14.70 -1.64 -6.74
C SER A 73 -13.96 -2.98 -6.73
N ASN A 74 -13.05 -3.14 -5.78
CA ASN A 74 -12.19 -4.32 -5.72
C ASN A 74 -12.49 -5.18 -4.50
N ARG A 75 -13.66 -5.01 -3.91
CA ARG A 75 -14.05 -5.78 -2.75
C ARG A 75 -14.45 -7.19 -3.13
N GLU A 76 -13.94 -8.15 -2.39
CA GLU A 76 -14.31 -9.56 -2.56
C GLU A 76 -14.54 -10.15 -1.19
N GLY A 77 -15.81 -10.34 -0.84
CA GLY A 77 -16.19 -10.74 0.52
C GLY A 77 -15.79 -9.67 1.52
N ASP A 78 -14.99 -10.05 2.50
CA ASP A 78 -14.47 -9.14 3.52
C ASP A 78 -13.07 -8.62 3.19
N THR A 79 -12.60 -8.92 1.99
CA THR A 79 -11.24 -8.54 1.57
C THR A 79 -11.31 -7.41 0.56
N PHE A 80 -10.48 -6.40 0.80
CA PHE A 80 -10.31 -5.28 -0.12
C PHE A 80 -8.91 -5.34 -0.71
N THR A 81 -8.81 -5.17 -2.03
CA THR A 81 -7.52 -5.08 -2.69
C THR A 81 -7.44 -3.77 -3.45
N PHE A 82 -6.26 -3.21 -3.50
CA PHE A 82 -6.02 -2.01 -4.29
C PHE A 82 -4.52 -1.93 -4.60
N ALA A 83 -4.19 -1.08 -5.54
CA ALA A 83 -2.81 -0.87 -5.92
C ALA A 83 -2.46 0.60 -5.80
N LEU A 84 -1.27 0.87 -5.29
CA LEU A 84 -0.76 2.23 -5.15
C LEU A 84 0.43 2.41 -6.07
N LYS A 85 0.57 3.62 -6.61
CA LYS A 85 1.73 3.93 -7.43
C LYS A 85 2.97 4.02 -6.55
N LYS A 86 3.93 3.15 -6.83
CA LYS A 86 5.19 3.13 -6.08
C LYS A 86 5.91 4.47 -6.18
N GLN A 87 5.86 5.09 -7.34
CA GLN A 87 6.49 6.39 -7.57
C GLN A 87 5.96 7.46 -6.61
N ALA A 88 4.66 7.49 -6.39
CA ALA A 88 4.08 8.45 -5.45
C ALA A 88 4.48 8.16 -4.00
N ALA A 89 4.61 6.87 -3.67
CA ALA A 89 5.00 6.46 -2.32
C ALA A 89 6.42 6.90 -1.96
N PHE A 90 7.32 7.02 -2.92
CA PHE A 90 8.66 7.57 -2.68
C PHE A 90 8.59 9.01 -2.15
N GLU A 91 7.51 9.71 -2.44
CA GLU A 91 7.30 11.11 -2.04
C GLU A 91 6.26 11.25 -0.93
N ASP A 92 6.00 10.21 -0.17
CA ASP A 92 4.99 10.19 0.90
C ASP A 92 3.56 10.45 0.41
N HIS A 93 3.26 10.15 -0.84
CA HIS A 93 1.93 10.38 -1.40
C HIS A 93 1.22 9.07 -1.69
N VAL A 94 -0.09 9.05 -1.46
CA VAL A 94 -0.97 7.97 -1.87
C VAL A 94 -1.56 8.33 -3.23
N ASN A 95 -1.34 7.48 -4.21
CA ASN A 95 -1.94 7.63 -5.51
C ASN A 95 -2.36 6.25 -5.99
N PHE A 96 -3.66 6.06 -6.15
CA PHE A 96 -4.17 4.77 -6.58
C PHE A 96 -3.82 4.51 -8.04
N SER A 97 -3.32 3.31 -8.28
CA SER A 97 -2.99 2.87 -9.63
C SER A 97 -4.23 2.26 -10.25
N VAL A 98 -4.71 2.87 -11.32
CA VAL A 98 -5.91 2.43 -12.03
C VAL A 98 -5.52 2.20 -13.49
N GLY A 99 -5.85 1.03 -14.01
CA GLY A 99 -5.52 0.69 -15.37
C GLY A 99 -4.12 0.09 -15.49
N GLU A 100 -3.33 0.58 -16.42
CA GLU A 100 -1.99 0.04 -16.65
C GLU A 100 -1.01 0.50 -15.57
N PRO A 101 -0.12 -0.40 -15.12
CA PRO A 101 0.88 -0.03 -14.12
C PRO A 101 1.90 0.96 -14.67
N ASP A 102 2.43 1.79 -13.76
CA ASP A 102 3.52 2.71 -14.08
C ASP A 102 4.82 1.97 -14.33
N GLU A 103 5.81 2.68 -14.87
CA GLU A 103 7.14 2.14 -15.12
C GLU A 103 7.80 1.54 -13.89
N LEU A 104 7.62 2.15 -12.73
CA LEU A 104 8.18 1.65 -11.48
C LEU A 104 7.35 0.54 -10.83
N GLY A 105 6.16 0.28 -11.37
CA GLY A 105 5.27 -0.73 -10.84
C GLY A 105 4.38 -0.21 -9.73
N GLU A 106 3.75 -1.14 -9.05
CA GLU A 106 2.73 -0.85 -8.07
C GLU A 106 3.05 -1.50 -6.73
N ILE A 107 2.52 -0.90 -5.67
CA ILE A 107 2.46 -1.55 -4.37
C ILE A 107 1.07 -2.19 -4.32
N ALA A 108 1.01 -3.50 -4.36
CA ALA A 108 -0.25 -4.23 -4.25
C ALA A 108 -0.60 -4.39 -2.79
N VAL A 109 -1.81 -3.99 -2.41
CA VAL A 109 -2.25 -4.03 -1.01
C VAL A 109 -3.51 -4.87 -0.91
N ARG A 110 -3.54 -5.71 0.10
CA ARG A 110 -4.69 -6.53 0.44
C ARG A 110 -5.01 -6.33 1.91
N VAL A 111 -6.24 -5.98 2.15
CA VAL A 111 -6.71 -5.71 3.53
C VAL A 111 -7.68 -6.77 3.99
#